data_b125d3b3dc65d2164566e0b22eb7a665
#
_entry.id   b125d3b3dc65d2164566e0b22eb7a665
#
_cell.length_a   1.000
_cell.length_b   1.000
_cell.length_c   1.000
_cell.angle_alpha   90.00
_cell.angle_beta   90.00
_cell.angle_gamma   90.00
#
_symmetry.space_group_name_H-M   'P 1'
#
loop_
_entity.id
_entity.type
_entity.pdbx_description
1 polymer ?
#
loop_
_entity_poly.entity_id
_entity_poly.type
_entity_poly.pdbx_seq_one_letter_code
_entity_poly.pdbx_strand_id
1 'polypeptide(L)'
;PLRTLYGQTELLGAYTLHHEEHVDPDTTGVPMADDIEIRVDNPDANGVGEIVVRHPNMFLGYYKNPEASVADMRDGWMLSGDAGYFNDNKQLVVIDRIKDLAQTSHGDRFSPQYIENKLKFSPYVAEAVVLGDGRDKLAAMICIRFSILSKWAEKNRIAFTTYTDLSSRPEVYALLRKEVEAVNATLPPAQRISKFLLLYKELDADDGELTRTRKVRRSVINQKYADIIDGIYADQSDIRVDTVIRFQDGTTQRIRTTLKVVDLAGATMREAAE
;
A
#
# COMPACT_ATOMS: atom_id res chain seq x y z
N PRO A 1 -0.51 -24.11 -15.19
CA PRO A 1 -0.84 -23.19 -14.10
C PRO A 1 0.16 -22.03 -14.06
N LEU A 2 -0.29 -20.83 -13.69
CA LEU A 2 0.58 -19.70 -13.41
C LEU A 2 1.14 -19.88 -11.98
N ARG A 3 2.44 -19.65 -11.79
CA ARG A 3 3.10 -19.74 -10.49
C ARG A 3 3.88 -18.47 -10.21
N THR A 4 3.85 -18.01 -8.97
CA THR A 4 4.70 -16.94 -8.47
C THR A 4 6.04 -17.52 -8.03
N LEU A 5 7.08 -16.72 -8.15
CA LEU A 5 8.43 -17.03 -7.67
C LEU A 5 9.07 -15.75 -7.14
N TYR A 6 10.10 -15.89 -6.32
CA TYR A 6 10.92 -14.79 -5.89
C TYR A 6 12.41 -15.15 -6.00
N GLY A 7 13.22 -14.19 -6.38
CA GLY A 7 14.66 -14.39 -6.54
C GLY A 7 15.41 -13.12 -6.91
N GLN A 8 16.73 -13.23 -6.89
CA GLN A 8 17.66 -12.15 -7.21
C GLN A 8 18.84 -12.70 -8.01
N THR A 9 19.48 -11.84 -8.80
CA THR A 9 20.64 -12.21 -9.64
C THR A 9 21.81 -12.73 -8.80
N GLU A 10 22.00 -12.19 -7.59
CA GLU A 10 23.02 -12.53 -6.63
C GLU A 10 22.95 -14.00 -6.16
N LEU A 11 21.80 -14.63 -6.32
CA LEU A 11 21.53 -16.05 -6.02
C LEU A 11 21.27 -16.89 -7.27
N LEU A 12 21.71 -16.42 -8.45
CA LEU A 12 21.52 -17.07 -9.74
C LEU A 12 20.06 -17.15 -10.22
N GLY A 13 19.15 -16.37 -9.65
CA GLY A 13 17.75 -16.30 -10.09
C GLY A 13 16.75 -16.57 -8.98
N ALA A 14 15.73 -17.37 -9.28
CA ALA A 14 14.70 -17.69 -8.32
C ALA A 14 15.20 -18.62 -7.21
N TYR A 15 14.77 -18.39 -5.99
CA TYR A 15 15.06 -19.25 -4.85
C TYR A 15 13.84 -19.66 -4.04
N THR A 16 12.63 -19.11 -4.37
CA THR A 16 11.36 -19.66 -3.92
C THR A 16 10.45 -19.95 -5.10
N LEU A 17 9.57 -20.93 -4.94
CA LEU A 17 8.60 -21.36 -5.94
C LEU A 17 7.45 -22.09 -5.27
N HIS A 18 6.27 -22.07 -5.89
CA HIS A 18 5.17 -22.98 -5.55
C HIS A 18 5.40 -24.35 -6.17
N HIS A 19 5.42 -25.38 -5.34
CA HIS A 19 5.49 -26.79 -5.78
C HIS A 19 4.09 -27.40 -5.96
N GLU A 20 3.09 -26.89 -5.23
CA GLU A 20 1.74 -27.40 -5.20
C GLU A 20 0.96 -27.06 -6.49
N GLU A 21 -0.13 -27.78 -6.75
CA GLU A 21 -1.05 -27.47 -7.84
C GLU A 21 -1.88 -26.21 -7.54
N HIS A 22 -2.22 -26.00 -6.27
CA HIS A 22 -2.92 -24.81 -5.81
C HIS A 22 -1.91 -23.72 -5.42
N VAL A 23 -1.92 -22.62 -6.15
CA VAL A 23 -1.02 -21.47 -5.94
C VAL A 23 -1.74 -20.41 -5.12
N ASP A 24 -1.19 -20.03 -3.97
CA ASP A 24 -1.60 -18.85 -3.25
C ASP A 24 -0.97 -17.61 -3.92
N PRO A 25 -1.76 -16.74 -4.56
CA PRO A 25 -1.23 -15.59 -5.30
C PRO A 25 -0.59 -14.53 -4.41
N ASP A 26 -0.85 -14.53 -3.11
CA ASP A 26 -0.29 -13.59 -2.14
C ASP A 26 1.10 -14.01 -1.62
N THR A 27 1.59 -15.19 -2.01
CA THR A 27 2.90 -15.72 -1.60
C THR A 27 3.81 -16.02 -2.79
N THR A 28 5.07 -16.25 -2.52
CA THR A 28 6.06 -16.69 -3.52
C THR A 28 6.47 -18.16 -3.34
N GLY A 29 5.74 -18.89 -2.50
CA GLY A 29 5.98 -20.32 -2.23
C GLY A 29 7.07 -20.57 -1.19
N VAL A 30 7.74 -21.69 -1.34
CA VAL A 30 8.78 -22.22 -0.42
C VAL A 30 10.13 -22.30 -1.12
N PRO A 31 11.25 -22.54 -0.41
CA PRO A 31 12.56 -22.72 -1.05
C PRO A 31 12.51 -23.76 -2.17
N MET A 32 13.17 -23.47 -3.30
CA MET A 32 13.18 -24.34 -4.49
C MET A 32 14.01 -25.61 -4.31
N ALA A 33 14.99 -25.58 -3.40
CA ALA A 33 15.89 -26.69 -3.14
C ALA A 33 16.27 -26.72 -1.65
N ASP A 34 16.69 -27.88 -1.17
CA ASP A 34 17.00 -28.13 0.25
C ASP A 34 18.25 -27.38 0.74
N ASP A 35 19.13 -26.96 -0.16
CA ASP A 35 20.36 -26.22 0.13
C ASP A 35 20.18 -24.70 0.09
N ILE A 36 18.96 -24.22 -0.19
CA ILE A 36 18.59 -22.82 -0.11
C ILE A 36 18.01 -22.53 1.28
N GLU A 37 18.72 -21.77 2.08
CA GLU A 37 18.26 -21.34 3.38
C GLU A 37 17.71 -19.92 3.29
N ILE A 38 16.48 -19.71 3.77
CA ILE A 38 15.81 -18.41 3.81
C ILE A 38 15.33 -18.15 5.24
N ARG A 39 15.61 -16.97 5.74
CA ARG A 39 15.05 -16.50 7.00
C ARG A 39 14.66 -15.03 6.92
N VAL A 40 13.87 -14.59 7.88
CA VAL A 40 13.57 -13.18 8.11
C VAL A 40 14.47 -12.68 9.23
N ASP A 41 15.27 -11.65 8.95
CA ASP A 41 16.20 -11.05 9.91
C ASP A 41 15.54 -9.88 10.63
N ASN A 42 15.79 -9.78 11.95
CA ASN A 42 15.20 -8.75 12.83
C ASN A 42 13.68 -8.56 12.64
N PRO A 43 12.88 -9.63 12.75
CA PRO A 43 11.43 -9.53 12.57
C PRO A 43 10.79 -8.69 13.70
N ASP A 44 9.75 -7.92 13.34
CA ASP A 44 8.87 -7.26 14.30
C ASP A 44 7.87 -8.27 14.95
N ALA A 45 6.94 -7.75 15.76
CA ALA A 45 5.92 -8.58 16.43
C ALA A 45 4.99 -9.34 15.45
N ASN A 46 4.91 -8.90 14.20
CA ASN A 46 4.12 -9.52 13.13
C ASN A 46 4.97 -10.46 12.24
N GLY A 47 6.25 -10.66 12.58
CA GLY A 47 7.19 -11.47 11.82
C GLY A 47 7.77 -10.77 10.58
N VAL A 48 7.50 -9.47 10.38
CA VAL A 48 7.99 -8.70 9.25
C VAL A 48 9.42 -8.23 9.50
N GLY A 49 10.33 -8.59 8.59
CA GLY A 49 11.72 -8.17 8.65
C GLY A 49 12.40 -8.29 7.29
N GLU A 50 13.72 -8.15 7.26
CA GLU A 50 14.49 -8.30 6.04
C GLU A 50 14.62 -9.77 5.65
N ILE A 51 14.32 -10.09 4.41
CA ILE A 51 14.54 -11.43 3.86
C ILE A 51 16.04 -11.61 3.63
N VAL A 52 16.64 -12.61 4.27
CA VAL A 52 18.05 -12.96 4.08
C VAL A 52 18.16 -14.40 3.60
N VAL A 53 19.11 -14.62 2.70
CA VAL A 53 19.24 -15.91 2.00
C VAL A 53 20.68 -16.40 2.07
N ARG A 54 20.85 -17.71 2.20
CA ARG A 54 22.14 -18.38 2.11
C ARG A 54 22.05 -19.57 1.16
N HIS A 55 23.04 -19.68 0.27
CA HIS A 55 23.15 -20.78 -0.68
C HIS A 55 24.62 -20.98 -1.06
N PRO A 56 25.10 -22.23 -1.27
CA PRO A 56 26.50 -22.49 -1.63
C PRO A 56 26.99 -21.79 -2.91
N ASN A 57 26.06 -21.55 -3.84
CA ASN A 57 26.34 -20.95 -5.15
C ASN A 57 25.94 -19.47 -5.25
N MET A 58 25.98 -18.73 -4.12
CA MET A 58 25.80 -17.27 -4.18
C MET A 58 26.91 -16.61 -5.01
N PHE A 59 26.63 -15.41 -5.51
CA PHE A 59 27.64 -14.61 -6.21
C PHE A 59 28.88 -14.35 -5.34
N LEU A 60 30.01 -14.12 -5.99
CA LEU A 60 31.27 -13.82 -5.30
C LEU A 60 31.37 -12.36 -4.82
N GLY A 61 30.49 -11.50 -5.33
CA GLY A 61 30.45 -10.07 -5.05
C GLY A 61 30.24 -9.23 -6.32
N TYR A 62 30.01 -7.95 -6.13
CA TYR A 62 29.83 -6.99 -7.22
C TYR A 62 31.17 -6.62 -7.87
N TYR A 63 31.24 -6.70 -9.19
CA TYR A 63 32.47 -6.41 -9.92
C TYR A 63 32.92 -4.96 -9.70
N LYS A 64 34.17 -4.79 -9.25
CA LYS A 64 34.78 -3.48 -8.92
C LYS A 64 34.00 -2.65 -7.88
N ASN A 65 33.16 -3.28 -7.07
CA ASN A 65 32.41 -2.62 -5.99
C ASN A 65 32.46 -3.46 -4.69
N PRO A 66 33.62 -3.53 -4.03
CA PRO A 66 33.76 -4.31 -2.81
C PRO A 66 32.94 -3.77 -1.65
N GLU A 67 32.69 -2.47 -1.59
CA GLU A 67 31.90 -1.85 -0.53
C GLU A 67 30.44 -2.33 -0.56
N ALA A 68 29.81 -2.35 -1.74
CA ALA A 68 28.47 -2.90 -1.89
C ALA A 68 28.43 -4.41 -1.58
N SER A 69 29.48 -5.15 -2.00
CA SER A 69 29.57 -6.58 -1.71
C SER A 69 29.61 -6.88 -0.21
N VAL A 70 30.34 -6.07 0.56
CA VAL A 70 30.39 -6.20 2.03
C VAL A 70 29.08 -5.73 2.67
N ALA A 71 28.43 -4.68 2.14
CA ALA A 71 27.19 -4.16 2.66
C ALA A 71 26.03 -5.16 2.55
N ASP A 72 25.99 -5.92 1.43
CA ASP A 72 24.92 -6.87 1.15
C ASP A 72 25.18 -8.28 1.70
N MET A 73 26.30 -8.48 2.41
CA MET A 73 26.68 -9.78 3.00
C MET A 73 26.93 -9.65 4.50
N ARG A 74 26.35 -10.55 5.31
CA ARG A 74 26.57 -10.62 6.75
C ARG A 74 26.63 -12.07 7.21
N ASP A 75 27.74 -12.50 7.78
CA ASP A 75 27.91 -13.84 8.35
C ASP A 75 27.53 -14.99 7.39
N GLY A 76 27.84 -14.82 6.10
CA GLY A 76 27.52 -15.79 5.05
C GLY A 76 26.06 -15.74 4.57
N TRP A 77 25.28 -14.77 5.03
CA TRP A 77 23.92 -14.48 4.54
C TRP A 77 23.94 -13.28 3.62
N MET A 78 23.25 -13.38 2.51
CA MET A 78 22.96 -12.26 1.64
C MET A 78 21.74 -11.50 2.17
N LEU A 79 21.86 -10.19 2.31
CA LEU A 79 20.80 -9.26 2.64
C LEU A 79 20.08 -8.92 1.33
N SER A 80 18.82 -9.30 1.19
CA SER A 80 18.10 -9.08 -0.06
C SER A 80 17.68 -7.62 -0.28
N GLY A 81 17.65 -6.84 0.78
CA GLY A 81 17.05 -5.50 0.78
C GLY A 81 15.53 -5.51 0.63
N ASP A 82 14.90 -6.69 0.67
CA ASP A 82 13.45 -6.85 0.59
C ASP A 82 12.89 -7.25 1.95
N ALA A 83 11.71 -6.75 2.27
CA ALA A 83 10.96 -7.09 3.47
C ALA A 83 9.94 -8.17 3.19
N GLY A 84 9.75 -9.06 4.16
CA GLY A 84 8.73 -10.11 4.08
C GLY A 84 8.54 -10.84 5.40
N TYR A 85 7.70 -11.85 5.34
CA TYR A 85 7.43 -12.76 6.45
C TYR A 85 7.02 -14.14 5.93
N PHE A 86 7.03 -15.14 6.78
CA PHE A 86 6.46 -16.45 6.46
C PHE A 86 5.02 -16.53 7.00
N ASN A 87 4.08 -16.93 6.14
CA ASN A 87 2.70 -17.19 6.55
C ASN A 87 2.59 -18.51 7.34
N ASP A 88 1.38 -18.84 7.83
CA ASP A 88 1.11 -20.05 8.60
C ASP A 88 1.45 -21.35 7.84
N ASN A 89 1.41 -21.32 6.51
CA ASN A 89 1.80 -22.42 5.63
C ASN A 89 3.31 -22.46 5.34
N LYS A 90 4.11 -21.62 6.00
CA LYS A 90 5.55 -21.47 5.80
C LYS A 90 5.94 -21.02 4.38
N GLN A 91 5.02 -20.38 3.68
CA GLN A 91 5.28 -19.77 2.38
C GLN A 91 5.75 -18.33 2.57
N LEU A 92 6.72 -17.89 1.77
CA LEU A 92 7.29 -16.56 1.83
C LEU A 92 6.33 -15.53 1.22
N VAL A 93 6.00 -14.49 1.98
CA VAL A 93 5.30 -13.30 1.52
C VAL A 93 6.32 -12.17 1.40
N VAL A 94 6.53 -11.67 0.19
CA VAL A 94 7.39 -10.51 -0.08
C VAL A 94 6.51 -9.27 -0.12
N ILE A 95 6.85 -8.27 0.71
CA ILE A 95 6.00 -7.09 0.90
C ILE A 95 6.51 -5.91 0.05
N ASP A 96 7.78 -5.52 0.24
CA ASP A 96 8.36 -4.34 -0.40
C ASP A 96 9.89 -4.31 -0.16
N ARG A 97 10.58 -3.25 -0.59
CA ARG A 97 11.96 -2.98 -0.17
C ARG A 97 11.99 -2.59 1.30
N ILE A 98 12.97 -3.11 2.05
CA ILE A 98 13.13 -2.82 3.50
C ILE A 98 13.21 -1.31 3.80
N LYS A 99 13.87 -0.55 2.91
CA LYS A 99 14.01 0.91 3.01
C LYS A 99 12.72 1.69 2.73
N ASP A 100 11.75 1.05 2.09
CA ASP A 100 10.48 1.67 1.69
C ASP A 100 9.35 1.33 2.69
N LEU A 101 9.67 0.53 3.73
CA LEU A 101 8.75 0.29 4.84
C LEU A 101 8.58 1.54 5.68
N ALA A 102 7.35 1.77 6.08
CA ALA A 102 6.98 2.70 7.13
C ALA A 102 6.79 1.95 8.46
N GLN A 103 6.76 2.69 9.57
CA GLN A 103 6.58 2.14 10.89
C GLN A 103 5.57 2.96 11.69
N THR A 104 4.60 2.28 12.32
CA THR A 104 3.67 2.94 13.23
C THR A 104 4.39 3.40 14.50
N SER A 105 3.75 4.27 15.30
CA SER A 105 4.28 4.69 16.61
C SER A 105 4.39 3.52 17.60
N HIS A 106 3.74 2.39 17.33
CA HIS A 106 3.82 1.16 18.12
C HIS A 106 4.95 0.22 17.69
N GLY A 107 5.66 0.55 16.59
CA GLY A 107 6.77 -0.24 16.08
C GLY A 107 6.39 -1.26 14.99
N ASP A 108 5.10 -1.35 14.62
CA ASP A 108 4.65 -2.25 13.56
C ASP A 108 5.12 -1.75 12.19
N ARG A 109 5.81 -2.60 11.44
CA ARG A 109 6.26 -2.30 10.08
C ARG A 109 5.16 -2.60 9.08
N PHE A 110 5.04 -1.75 8.08
CA PHE A 110 4.11 -1.96 6.96
C PHE A 110 4.67 -1.36 5.67
N SER A 111 4.25 -1.90 4.53
CA SER A 111 4.49 -1.27 3.24
C SER A 111 3.25 -0.48 2.83
N PRO A 112 3.32 0.84 2.78
CA PRO A 112 2.24 1.64 2.22
C PRO A 112 1.92 1.24 0.78
N GLN A 113 2.93 1.01 -0.06
CA GLN A 113 2.76 0.66 -1.47
C GLN A 113 2.06 -0.70 -1.65
N TYR A 114 2.36 -1.69 -0.80
CA TYR A 114 1.69 -2.99 -0.83
C TYR A 114 0.17 -2.85 -0.59
N ILE A 115 -0.21 -2.08 0.45
CA ILE A 115 -1.62 -1.85 0.79
C ILE A 115 -2.30 -1.01 -0.30
N GLU A 116 -1.63 0.02 -0.84
CA GLU A 116 -2.12 0.84 -1.94
C GLU A 116 -2.37 0.00 -3.20
N ASN A 117 -1.47 -0.92 -3.52
CA ASN A 117 -1.65 -1.84 -4.64
C ASN A 117 -2.87 -2.75 -4.43
N LYS A 118 -3.07 -3.29 -3.22
CA LYS A 118 -4.28 -4.07 -2.90
C LYS A 118 -5.56 -3.24 -3.10
N LEU A 119 -5.59 -1.99 -2.67
CA LEU A 119 -6.74 -1.09 -2.90
C LEU A 119 -6.98 -0.84 -4.40
N LYS A 120 -5.93 -0.72 -5.20
CA LYS A 120 -6.01 -0.47 -6.65
C LYS A 120 -6.48 -1.67 -7.47
N PHE A 121 -6.55 -2.87 -6.89
CA PHE A 121 -7.25 -4.00 -7.53
C PHE A 121 -8.75 -3.78 -7.64
N SER A 122 -9.33 -2.94 -6.77
CA SER A 122 -10.71 -2.50 -6.95
C SER A 122 -10.85 -1.70 -8.26
N PRO A 123 -11.86 -2.01 -9.10
CA PRO A 123 -12.11 -1.24 -10.33
C PRO A 123 -12.48 0.21 -10.04
N TYR A 124 -12.91 0.53 -8.82
CA TYR A 124 -13.39 1.85 -8.42
C TYR A 124 -12.28 2.77 -7.91
N VAL A 125 -11.10 2.23 -7.59
CA VAL A 125 -9.95 2.98 -7.07
C VAL A 125 -8.98 3.31 -8.21
N ALA A 126 -8.73 4.58 -8.45
CA ALA A 126 -7.73 5.03 -9.43
C ALA A 126 -6.34 5.07 -8.80
N GLU A 127 -6.24 5.67 -7.61
CA GLU A 127 -5.02 5.77 -6.82
C GLU A 127 -5.37 5.79 -5.33
N ALA A 128 -4.42 5.37 -4.49
CA ALA A 128 -4.55 5.41 -3.04
C ALA A 128 -3.22 5.85 -2.42
N VAL A 129 -3.31 6.57 -1.31
CA VAL A 129 -2.18 6.95 -0.47
C VAL A 129 -2.44 6.45 0.93
N VAL A 130 -1.65 5.48 1.37
CA VAL A 130 -1.70 4.94 2.73
C VAL A 130 -0.77 5.74 3.62
N LEU A 131 -1.31 6.21 4.73
CA LEU A 131 -0.69 7.01 5.77
C LEU A 131 -0.54 6.16 7.03
N GLY A 132 0.44 6.45 7.88
CA GLY A 132 0.62 5.71 9.14
C GLY A 132 2.04 5.79 9.69
N ASP A 133 2.99 6.33 8.91
CA ASP A 133 4.37 6.49 9.36
C ASP A 133 4.45 7.40 10.58
N GLY A 134 4.99 6.87 11.71
CA GLY A 134 5.02 7.56 12.99
C GLY A 134 3.66 7.81 13.65
N ARG A 135 2.57 7.27 13.12
CA ARG A 135 1.20 7.43 13.65
C ARG A 135 0.73 6.15 14.35
N ASP A 136 -0.31 6.27 15.18
CA ASP A 136 -0.88 5.15 15.95
C ASP A 136 -1.70 4.16 15.11
N LYS A 137 -2.22 4.61 13.97
CA LYS A 137 -3.10 3.86 13.07
C LYS A 137 -2.82 4.19 11.62
N LEU A 138 -3.18 3.25 10.73
CA LEU A 138 -3.16 3.49 9.31
C LEU A 138 -4.44 4.20 8.86
N ALA A 139 -4.27 5.14 7.93
CA ALA A 139 -5.38 5.79 7.23
C ALA A 139 -5.12 5.79 5.72
N ALA A 140 -6.15 6.04 4.91
CA ALA A 140 -6.01 6.13 3.47
C ALA A 140 -6.71 7.36 2.87
N MET A 141 -6.04 8.01 1.93
CA MET A 141 -6.64 8.97 1.01
C MET A 141 -6.83 8.27 -0.34
N ILE A 142 -8.06 8.21 -0.85
CA ILE A 142 -8.41 7.42 -2.02
C ILE A 142 -8.90 8.35 -3.15
N CYS A 143 -8.34 8.16 -4.34
CA CYS A 143 -8.85 8.75 -5.57
C CYS A 143 -9.79 7.76 -6.26
N ILE A 144 -10.99 8.19 -6.55
CA ILE A 144 -11.96 7.38 -7.27
C ILE A 144 -11.56 7.25 -8.75
N ARG A 145 -11.85 6.10 -9.37
CA ARG A 145 -11.72 5.92 -10.81
C ARG A 145 -12.97 6.49 -11.51
N PHE A 146 -12.88 7.76 -11.87
CA PHE A 146 -14.03 8.52 -12.38
C PHE A 146 -14.69 7.85 -13.59
N SER A 147 -13.92 7.34 -14.55
CA SER A 147 -14.44 6.69 -15.76
C SER A 147 -15.29 5.44 -15.50
N ILE A 148 -15.08 4.76 -14.38
CA ILE A 148 -15.84 3.57 -13.97
C ILE A 148 -17.00 3.99 -13.06
N LEU A 149 -16.72 4.85 -12.07
CA LEU A 149 -17.72 5.29 -11.10
C LEU A 149 -18.82 6.17 -11.70
N SER A 150 -18.52 6.96 -12.74
CA SER A 150 -19.55 7.70 -13.48
C SER A 150 -20.61 6.76 -14.09
N LYS A 151 -20.16 5.70 -14.75
CA LYS A 151 -21.06 4.67 -15.32
C LYS A 151 -21.83 3.91 -14.26
N TRP A 152 -21.17 3.60 -13.13
CA TRP A 152 -21.83 2.96 -11.99
C TRP A 152 -22.90 3.87 -11.38
N ALA A 153 -22.61 5.16 -11.21
CA ALA A 153 -23.56 6.17 -10.69
C ALA A 153 -24.78 6.33 -11.61
N GLU A 154 -24.55 6.44 -12.93
CA GLU A 154 -25.63 6.50 -13.93
C GLU A 154 -26.55 5.26 -13.84
N LYS A 155 -25.97 4.06 -13.78
CA LYS A 155 -26.71 2.80 -13.62
C LYS A 155 -27.54 2.77 -12.34
N ASN A 156 -27.03 3.36 -11.26
CA ASN A 156 -27.72 3.43 -9.96
C ASN A 156 -28.56 4.70 -9.78
N ARG A 157 -28.75 5.52 -10.84
CA ARG A 157 -29.53 6.75 -10.85
C ARG A 157 -29.05 7.79 -9.83
N ILE A 158 -27.75 7.84 -9.59
CA ILE A 158 -27.09 8.82 -8.73
C ILE A 158 -26.69 10.01 -9.60
N ALA A 159 -27.29 11.18 -9.35
CA ALA A 159 -26.98 12.40 -10.09
C ALA A 159 -25.65 12.99 -9.59
N PHE A 160 -24.79 13.38 -10.51
CA PHE A 160 -23.53 14.08 -10.25
C PHE A 160 -23.17 14.99 -11.41
N THR A 161 -22.29 15.96 -11.18
CA THR A 161 -21.87 16.93 -12.20
C THR A 161 -20.36 16.91 -12.45
N THR A 162 -19.56 16.70 -11.42
CA THR A 162 -18.09 16.74 -11.49
C THR A 162 -17.48 15.58 -10.73
N TYR A 163 -16.16 15.41 -10.87
CA TYR A 163 -15.39 14.47 -10.05
C TYR A 163 -15.59 14.74 -8.56
N THR A 164 -15.43 16.00 -8.13
CA THR A 164 -15.58 16.40 -6.73
C THR A 164 -16.97 16.13 -6.19
N ASP A 165 -18.01 16.35 -7.01
CA ASP A 165 -19.39 16.04 -6.63
C ASP A 165 -19.56 14.51 -6.47
N LEU A 166 -19.12 13.72 -7.46
CA LEU A 166 -19.23 12.27 -7.40
C LEU A 166 -18.46 11.68 -6.20
N SER A 167 -17.22 12.14 -5.95
CA SER A 167 -16.41 11.68 -4.82
C SER A 167 -16.99 12.04 -3.45
N SER A 168 -17.90 12.99 -3.38
CA SER A 168 -18.58 13.39 -2.13
C SER A 168 -19.89 12.63 -1.85
N ARG A 169 -20.37 11.81 -2.81
CA ARG A 169 -21.67 11.13 -2.68
C ARG A 169 -21.62 10.03 -1.60
N PRO A 170 -22.62 9.98 -0.70
CA PRO A 170 -22.69 8.94 0.34
C PRO A 170 -22.68 7.52 -0.23
N GLU A 171 -23.32 7.30 -1.38
CA GLU A 171 -23.37 6.00 -2.04
C GLU A 171 -21.98 5.55 -2.54
N VAL A 172 -21.16 6.49 -3.00
CA VAL A 172 -19.76 6.22 -3.39
C VAL A 172 -18.92 5.90 -2.17
N TYR A 173 -19.10 6.62 -1.06
CA TYR A 173 -18.46 6.29 0.21
C TYR A 173 -18.85 4.90 0.71
N ALA A 174 -20.14 4.54 0.64
CA ALA A 174 -20.61 3.22 1.05
C ALA A 174 -20.04 2.10 0.17
N LEU A 175 -19.87 2.34 -1.14
CA LEU A 175 -19.22 1.41 -2.05
C LEU A 175 -17.74 1.24 -1.71
N LEU A 176 -17.00 2.35 -1.61
CA LEU A 176 -15.55 2.32 -1.34
C LEU A 176 -15.26 1.76 0.06
N ARG A 177 -16.15 1.96 1.05
CA ARG A 177 -16.04 1.33 2.35
C ARG A 177 -15.95 -0.20 2.24
N LYS A 178 -16.81 -0.83 1.44
CA LYS A 178 -16.78 -2.29 1.22
C LYS A 178 -15.47 -2.76 0.59
N GLU A 179 -14.94 -1.97 -0.35
CA GLU A 179 -13.64 -2.27 -0.98
C GLU A 179 -12.49 -2.21 0.04
N VAL A 180 -12.47 -1.18 0.89
CA VAL A 180 -11.45 -1.05 1.96
C VAL A 180 -11.60 -2.16 2.99
N GLU A 181 -12.82 -2.50 3.41
CA GLU A 181 -13.09 -3.60 4.34
C GLU A 181 -12.64 -4.96 3.77
N ALA A 182 -12.86 -5.19 2.47
CA ALA A 182 -12.39 -6.40 1.78
C ALA A 182 -10.85 -6.50 1.78
N VAL A 183 -10.14 -5.39 1.54
CA VAL A 183 -8.68 -5.33 1.65
C VAL A 183 -8.24 -5.57 3.09
N ASN A 184 -8.86 -4.91 4.07
CA ASN A 184 -8.55 -5.09 5.50
C ASN A 184 -8.69 -6.54 5.97
N ALA A 185 -9.63 -7.30 5.40
CA ALA A 185 -9.80 -8.71 5.73
C ALA A 185 -8.58 -9.57 5.35
N THR A 186 -7.77 -9.11 4.38
CA THR A 186 -6.54 -9.79 3.94
C THR A 186 -5.28 -9.30 4.65
N LEU A 187 -5.38 -8.29 5.52
CA LEU A 187 -4.24 -7.67 6.19
C LEU A 187 -4.14 -8.07 7.65
N PRO A 188 -2.91 -8.20 8.19
CA PRO A 188 -2.70 -8.32 9.63
C PRO A 188 -3.37 -7.17 10.39
N PRO A 189 -3.88 -7.38 11.61
CA PRO A 189 -4.62 -6.36 12.37
C PRO A 189 -3.91 -5.01 12.49
N ALA A 190 -2.60 -5.00 12.73
CA ALA A 190 -1.79 -3.78 12.86
C ALA A 190 -1.64 -2.99 11.54
N GLN A 191 -1.86 -3.64 10.40
CA GLN A 191 -1.73 -3.04 9.07
C GLN A 191 -3.08 -2.65 8.45
N ARG A 192 -4.19 -2.81 9.18
CA ARG A 192 -5.52 -2.47 8.70
C ARG A 192 -5.73 -0.97 8.68
N ILE A 193 -6.35 -0.49 7.60
CA ILE A 193 -6.78 0.90 7.47
C ILE A 193 -7.92 1.14 8.45
N SER A 194 -7.73 2.05 9.40
CA SER A 194 -8.74 2.42 10.39
C SER A 194 -9.66 3.54 9.91
N LYS A 195 -9.13 4.44 9.07
CA LYS A 195 -9.87 5.57 8.53
C LYS A 195 -9.57 5.79 7.06
N PHE A 196 -10.53 6.28 6.31
CA PHE A 196 -10.28 6.74 4.95
C PHE A 196 -11.12 7.95 4.58
N LEU A 197 -10.69 8.66 3.55
CA LEU A 197 -11.47 9.69 2.86
C LEU A 197 -11.28 9.58 1.35
N LEU A 198 -12.20 10.16 0.61
CA LEU A 198 -12.12 10.29 -0.84
C LEU A 198 -11.60 11.67 -1.22
N LEU A 199 -10.53 11.71 -2.00
CA LEU A 199 -9.95 12.98 -2.46
C LEU A 199 -10.88 13.65 -3.48
N TYR A 200 -10.83 14.97 -3.50
CA TYR A 200 -11.65 15.84 -4.35
C TYR A 200 -11.14 15.92 -5.79
N LYS A 201 -9.97 15.36 -6.11
CA LYS A 201 -9.36 15.26 -7.44
C LYS A 201 -8.51 14.00 -7.54
N GLU A 202 -8.15 13.59 -8.75
CA GLU A 202 -7.12 12.60 -8.98
C GLU A 202 -5.73 13.17 -8.68
N LEU A 203 -4.79 12.30 -8.30
CA LEU A 203 -3.38 12.67 -8.18
C LEU A 203 -2.78 12.80 -9.58
N ASP A 204 -1.94 13.81 -9.77
CA ASP A 204 -1.33 14.13 -11.06
C ASP A 204 0.20 14.13 -10.99
N ALA A 205 0.81 13.66 -12.08
CA ALA A 205 2.26 13.69 -12.26
C ALA A 205 2.78 15.12 -12.53
N ASP A 206 2.01 15.95 -13.23
CA ASP A 206 2.38 17.33 -13.54
C ASP A 206 2.34 18.22 -12.30
N ASP A 207 1.44 17.91 -11.35
CA ASP A 207 1.41 18.50 -10.01
C ASP A 207 2.53 17.97 -9.09
N GLY A 208 3.37 17.07 -9.58
CA GLY A 208 4.45 16.44 -8.83
C GLY A 208 4.00 15.41 -7.80
N GLU A 209 2.72 15.05 -7.75
CA GLU A 209 2.15 14.12 -6.77
C GLU A 209 2.48 12.68 -7.08
N LEU A 210 2.65 12.37 -8.38
CA LEU A 210 3.09 11.07 -8.89
C LEU A 210 4.40 11.21 -9.66
N THR A 211 5.16 10.13 -9.73
CA THR A 211 6.26 9.98 -10.69
C THR A 211 5.69 9.71 -12.09
N ARG A 212 6.55 9.78 -13.13
CA ARG A 212 6.17 9.38 -14.50
C ARG A 212 5.74 7.91 -14.59
N THR A 213 6.21 7.07 -13.66
CA THR A 213 5.81 5.65 -13.54
C THR A 213 4.62 5.45 -12.60
N ARG A 214 3.89 6.53 -12.27
CA ARG A 214 2.70 6.55 -11.40
C ARG A 214 2.95 6.05 -9.96
N LYS A 215 4.15 6.24 -9.42
CA LYS A 215 4.42 6.02 -7.99
C LYS A 215 4.15 7.30 -7.21
N VAL A 216 3.50 7.17 -6.05
CA VAL A 216 3.19 8.28 -5.15
C VAL A 216 4.48 8.93 -4.63
N ARG A 217 4.59 10.24 -4.74
CA ARG A 217 5.69 11.04 -4.18
C ARG A 217 5.32 11.50 -2.77
N ARG A 218 5.58 10.65 -1.78
CA ARG A 218 5.12 10.83 -0.39
C ARG A 218 5.49 12.16 0.23
N SER A 219 6.72 12.65 -0.02
CA SER A 219 7.13 13.97 0.50
C SER A 219 6.26 15.11 -0.01
N VAL A 220 5.88 15.06 -1.30
CA VAL A 220 5.00 16.06 -1.92
C VAL A 220 3.58 15.92 -1.34
N ILE A 221 3.08 14.70 -1.22
CA ILE A 221 1.76 14.44 -0.64
C ILE A 221 1.70 14.93 0.80
N ASN A 222 2.67 14.58 1.64
CA ASN A 222 2.70 15.01 3.05
C ASN A 222 2.73 16.53 3.19
N GLN A 223 3.40 17.24 2.29
CA GLN A 223 3.43 18.69 2.30
C GLN A 223 2.13 19.31 1.78
N LYS A 224 1.65 18.84 0.62
CA LYS A 224 0.51 19.42 -0.09
C LYS A 224 -0.83 19.18 0.61
N TYR A 225 -0.95 18.02 1.25
CA TYR A 225 -2.18 17.57 1.93
C TYR A 225 -2.04 17.57 3.46
N ALA A 226 -1.09 18.31 4.02
CA ALA A 226 -0.80 18.35 5.46
C ALA A 226 -2.06 18.59 6.31
N ASP A 227 -2.84 19.61 5.98
CA ASP A 227 -4.06 19.96 6.72
C ASP A 227 -5.11 18.82 6.69
N ILE A 228 -5.21 18.11 5.56
CA ILE A 228 -6.11 16.97 5.40
C ILE A 228 -5.61 15.80 6.25
N ILE A 229 -4.31 15.51 6.19
CA ILE A 229 -3.69 14.43 6.96
C ILE A 229 -3.86 14.71 8.46
N ASP A 230 -3.57 15.90 8.91
CA ASP A 230 -3.73 16.28 10.32
C ASP A 230 -5.20 16.21 10.77
N GLY A 231 -6.14 16.60 9.90
CA GLY A 231 -7.57 16.46 10.16
C GLY A 231 -8.02 15.00 10.36
N ILE A 232 -7.48 14.06 9.56
CA ILE A 232 -7.76 12.62 9.72
C ILE A 232 -7.33 12.13 11.12
N TYR A 233 -6.11 12.50 11.54
CA TYR A 233 -5.54 12.06 12.83
C TYR A 233 -6.04 12.87 14.02
N ALA A 234 -6.64 14.03 13.80
CA ALA A 234 -7.35 14.82 14.83
C ALA A 234 -8.82 14.37 15.05
N ASP A 235 -9.20 13.19 14.54
CA ASP A 235 -10.55 12.60 14.65
C ASP A 235 -11.68 13.49 14.10
N GLN A 236 -11.36 14.37 13.14
CA GLN A 236 -12.39 15.17 12.47
C GLN A 236 -13.25 14.27 11.57
N SER A 237 -14.58 14.38 11.67
CA SER A 237 -15.51 13.69 10.78
C SER A 237 -15.57 14.33 9.39
N ASP A 238 -15.30 15.63 9.33
CA ASP A 238 -15.45 16.46 8.15
C ASP A 238 -14.28 17.45 8.05
N ILE A 239 -13.54 17.43 6.94
CA ILE A 239 -12.40 18.30 6.69
C ILE A 239 -12.76 19.27 5.58
N ARG A 240 -12.77 20.57 5.88
CA ARG A 240 -13.02 21.61 4.90
C ARG A 240 -11.79 21.87 4.05
N VAL A 241 -11.98 21.88 2.73
CA VAL A 241 -10.93 22.19 1.76
C VAL A 241 -11.34 23.44 0.98
N ASP A 242 -10.45 24.45 0.96
CA ASP A 242 -10.55 25.64 0.09
C ASP A 242 -9.20 25.79 -0.60
N THR A 243 -9.11 25.35 -1.84
CA THR A 243 -7.85 25.32 -2.59
C THR A 243 -8.07 25.73 -4.03
N VAL A 244 -6.96 26.08 -4.72
CA VAL A 244 -6.98 26.39 -6.15
C VAL A 244 -6.24 25.27 -6.88
N ILE A 245 -6.94 24.61 -7.80
CA ILE A 245 -6.33 23.64 -8.72
C ILE A 245 -5.94 24.39 -9.99
N ARG A 246 -4.74 24.10 -10.49
CA ARG A 246 -4.26 24.56 -11.78
C ARG A 246 -4.30 23.39 -12.77
N PHE A 247 -4.96 23.59 -13.90
CA PHE A 247 -5.02 22.62 -14.99
C PHE A 247 -3.85 22.77 -15.94
N GLN A 248 -3.60 21.74 -16.76
CA GLN A 248 -2.51 21.69 -17.75
C GLN A 248 -2.56 22.84 -18.79
N ASP A 249 -3.76 23.30 -19.13
CA ASP A 249 -3.99 24.45 -20.01
C ASP A 249 -3.69 25.82 -19.35
N GLY A 250 -3.22 25.80 -18.08
CA GLY A 250 -2.93 26.99 -17.30
C GLY A 250 -4.15 27.62 -16.64
N THR A 251 -5.35 27.13 -16.87
CA THR A 251 -6.55 27.60 -16.18
C THR A 251 -6.51 27.20 -14.69
N THR A 252 -7.17 27.99 -13.86
CA THR A 252 -7.26 27.71 -12.42
C THR A 252 -8.72 27.63 -11.99
N GLN A 253 -9.03 26.69 -11.13
CA GLN A 253 -10.33 26.56 -10.52
C GLN A 253 -10.21 26.53 -9.01
N ARG A 254 -10.96 27.39 -8.32
CA ARG A 254 -11.09 27.32 -6.85
C ARG A 254 -12.07 26.24 -6.49
N ILE A 255 -11.64 25.28 -5.66
CA ILE A 255 -12.47 24.22 -5.13
C ILE A 255 -12.74 24.50 -3.67
N ARG A 256 -14.02 24.51 -3.32
CA ARG A 256 -14.50 24.51 -1.94
C ARG A 256 -15.34 23.27 -1.74
N THR A 257 -14.89 22.39 -0.87
CA THR A 257 -15.58 21.14 -0.58
C THR A 257 -15.33 20.70 0.85
N THR A 258 -16.11 19.73 1.29
CA THR A 258 -15.89 19.07 2.58
C THR A 258 -15.62 17.59 2.33
N LEU A 259 -14.49 17.09 2.82
CA LEU A 259 -14.13 15.69 2.74
C LEU A 259 -14.64 15.00 4.01
N LYS A 260 -15.39 13.94 3.82
CA LYS A 260 -15.87 13.10 4.92
C LYS A 260 -14.83 12.07 5.30
N VAL A 261 -14.48 11.99 6.57
CA VAL A 261 -13.62 10.92 7.09
C VAL A 261 -14.51 9.77 7.57
N VAL A 262 -14.29 8.60 7.00
CA VAL A 262 -14.96 7.36 7.43
C VAL A 262 -14.09 6.64 8.43
N ASP A 263 -14.61 6.40 9.62
CA ASP A 263 -14.00 5.55 10.64
C ASP A 263 -14.53 4.12 10.49
N LEU A 264 -13.62 3.16 10.28
CA LEU A 264 -13.94 1.74 10.12
C LEU A 264 -13.96 1.01 11.47
N ALA A 265 -13.26 1.52 12.48
CA ALA A 265 -13.21 0.92 13.82
C ALA A 265 -14.50 1.17 14.61
N GLY A 266 -15.15 2.32 14.38
CA GLY A 266 -16.39 2.71 15.09
C GLY A 266 -17.64 1.92 14.70
N ALA A 267 -17.63 1.21 13.58
CA ALA A 267 -18.77 0.42 13.11
C ALA A 267 -18.85 -0.97 13.74
N THR A 268 -17.70 -1.59 14.00
CA THR A 268 -17.63 -2.93 14.63
C THR A 268 -18.18 -2.93 16.06
N MET A 269 -18.16 -1.78 16.75
CA MET A 269 -18.71 -1.65 18.10
C MET A 269 -20.22 -1.41 18.13
N ARG A 270 -20.83 -0.95 17.01
CA ARG A 270 -22.29 -0.73 16.95
C ARG A 270 -23.05 -1.96 16.48
N GLU A 271 -22.49 -2.76 15.56
CA GLU A 271 -23.09 -4.02 15.10
C GLU A 271 -22.97 -5.17 16.15
N ALA A 272 -22.07 -5.08 17.12
CA ALA A 272 -21.95 -6.04 18.22
C ALA A 272 -22.86 -5.69 19.44
N ALA A 273 -23.60 -4.56 19.38
CA ALA A 273 -24.47 -4.07 20.44
C ALA A 273 -25.98 -4.09 20.05
N GLU A 274 -26.32 -4.58 18.84
CA GLU A 274 -27.68 -4.94 18.41
C GLU A 274 -27.81 -6.48 18.26
#